data_d3a5bd0d3da819a22f2a0912f5bf5151
#
_entry.id   d3a5bd0d3da819a22f2a0912f5bf5151
#
_cell.length_a   1.000
_cell.length_b   1.000
_cell.length_c   1.000
_cell.angle_alpha   90.00
_cell.angle_beta   90.00
_cell.angle_gamma   90.00
#
_symmetry.space_group_name_H-M   'P 1'
#
loop_
_entity.id
_entity.type
_entity.pdbx_description
1 polymer ?
#
loop_
_entity_poly.entity_id
_entity_poly.type
_entity_poly.pdbx_seq_one_letter_code
_entity_poly.pdbx_strand_id
1 'polypeptide(L)'
;MKAIQLTGPRKLEFVEAPDPTPAEGQVLLKIESASICGSDTHLTYEPVLPEERYPSVPGAPCHEIAGTIIESRNPAFQVGQRAIVLPDYNPETGPSGGGLAEYIVSSRIILLPDHGGLDEWVMCQPSGTVLYSARQWGNASDKRIAILGQGAIGLSFTMIAAAQGARQVIAIDLEDYRLDKARELGATDTINADKENVAEAIQELTGGEGVNVVADASGDPEGLNQAVSIVNRFGLIVGFSLISATEPVVFNHQAWMRKAARLAPTVSGASPTPTEAIQTMVNLRERGWADPARLITHHVGWDGIPDAYEMYANRSDNVIKVVLDING
;
A
#
# COMPACT_ATOMS: atom_id res chain seq x y z
N MET A 1 -9.58 -26.55 0.55
CA MET A 1 -10.03 -25.17 0.47
C MET A 1 -10.07 -24.65 -0.95
N LYS A 2 -11.03 -23.78 -1.25
CA LYS A 2 -11.00 -23.03 -2.50
C LYS A 2 -9.88 -22.01 -2.47
N ALA A 3 -9.20 -21.84 -3.59
CA ALA A 3 -8.16 -20.83 -3.76
C ALA A 3 -8.07 -20.36 -5.22
N ILE A 4 -7.34 -19.29 -5.44
CA ILE A 4 -6.93 -18.85 -6.77
C ILE A 4 -5.40 -18.88 -6.82
N GLN A 5 -4.85 -19.29 -7.96
CA GLN A 5 -3.42 -19.31 -8.22
C GLN A 5 -3.09 -18.53 -9.48
N LEU A 6 -1.94 -17.88 -9.48
CA LEU A 6 -1.36 -17.33 -10.69
C LEU A 6 -0.65 -18.45 -11.45
N THR A 7 -1.16 -18.80 -12.63
CA THR A 7 -0.65 -19.90 -13.47
C THR A 7 0.18 -19.45 -14.66
N GLY A 8 0.26 -18.12 -14.86
CA GLY A 8 1.02 -17.45 -15.91
C GLY A 8 0.85 -15.94 -15.80
N PRO A 9 1.57 -15.15 -16.61
CA PRO A 9 1.41 -13.70 -16.61
C PRO A 9 -0.06 -13.33 -16.88
N ARG A 10 -0.64 -12.53 -15.99
CA ARG A 10 -2.05 -12.06 -16.04
C ARG A 10 -3.08 -13.21 -16.08
N LYS A 11 -2.73 -14.40 -15.55
CA LYS A 11 -3.61 -15.56 -15.59
C LYS A 11 -3.86 -16.13 -14.20
N LEU A 12 -5.01 -15.81 -13.63
CA LEU A 12 -5.52 -16.36 -12.37
C LEU A 12 -6.49 -17.50 -12.65
N GLU A 13 -6.32 -18.63 -11.95
CA GLU A 13 -7.18 -19.81 -12.07
C GLU A 13 -7.71 -20.25 -10.71
N PHE A 14 -9.00 -20.62 -10.67
CA PHE A 14 -9.63 -21.20 -9.49
C PHE A 14 -9.15 -22.64 -9.32
N VAL A 15 -8.76 -22.99 -8.09
CA VAL A 15 -8.23 -24.30 -7.73
C VAL A 15 -8.77 -24.80 -6.40
N GLU A 16 -8.70 -26.12 -6.20
CA GLU A 16 -8.85 -26.75 -4.89
C GLU A 16 -7.47 -27.06 -4.32
N ALA A 17 -7.20 -26.61 -3.11
CA ALA A 17 -5.94 -26.82 -2.41
C ALA A 17 -6.20 -27.50 -1.04
N PRO A 18 -5.22 -28.21 -0.46
CA PRO A 18 -5.33 -28.71 0.90
C PRO A 18 -5.53 -27.56 1.91
N ASP A 19 -6.31 -27.78 2.95
CA ASP A 19 -6.42 -26.82 4.06
C ASP A 19 -5.07 -26.70 4.77
N PRO A 20 -4.57 -25.49 5.02
CA PRO A 20 -3.31 -25.32 5.72
C PRO A 20 -3.47 -25.62 7.22
N THR A 21 -2.42 -26.16 7.85
CA THR A 21 -2.40 -26.47 9.26
C THR A 21 -1.39 -25.57 9.97
N PRO A 22 -1.77 -24.86 11.04
CA PRO A 22 -0.85 -23.97 11.74
C PRO A 22 0.23 -24.74 12.49
N ALA A 23 1.47 -24.29 12.40
CA ALA A 23 2.57 -24.73 13.23
C ALA A 23 2.58 -24.00 14.59
N GLU A 24 3.46 -24.39 15.50
CA GLU A 24 3.64 -23.69 16.78
C GLU A 24 3.98 -22.21 16.54
N GLY A 25 3.32 -21.32 17.26
CA GLY A 25 3.44 -19.86 17.10
C GLY A 25 2.57 -19.25 16.00
N GLN A 26 1.85 -20.05 15.22
CA GLN A 26 0.97 -19.58 14.15
C GLN A 26 -0.51 -19.65 14.54
N VAL A 27 -1.34 -18.98 13.77
CA VAL A 27 -2.79 -19.11 13.76
C VAL A 27 -3.27 -19.55 12.37
N LEU A 28 -4.43 -20.19 12.31
CA LEU A 28 -5.21 -20.42 11.11
C LEU A 28 -6.31 -19.36 11.08
N LEU A 29 -6.29 -18.53 10.06
CA LEU A 29 -7.30 -17.50 9.79
C LEU A 29 -8.24 -17.97 8.69
N LYS A 30 -9.55 -17.88 8.92
CA LYS A 30 -10.55 -17.89 7.86
C LYS A 30 -10.54 -16.50 7.23
N ILE A 31 -10.21 -16.43 5.94
CA ILE A 31 -10.16 -15.15 5.21
C ILE A 31 -11.59 -14.76 4.85
N GLU A 32 -11.95 -13.52 5.14
CA GLU A 32 -13.27 -12.97 4.82
C GLU A 32 -13.16 -11.77 3.88
N SER A 33 -12.07 -11.00 4.00
CA SER A 33 -11.81 -9.85 3.14
C SER A 33 -10.32 -9.77 2.80
N ALA A 34 -10.06 -9.40 1.57
CA ALA A 34 -8.71 -9.08 1.09
C ALA A 34 -8.73 -7.81 0.25
N SER A 35 -7.58 -7.22 -0.07
CA SER A 35 -7.54 -6.11 -1.01
C SER A 35 -6.36 -6.19 -1.96
N ILE A 36 -6.54 -5.70 -3.19
CA ILE A 36 -5.51 -5.72 -4.22
C ILE A 36 -4.51 -4.61 -3.95
N CYS A 37 -3.23 -4.96 -3.88
CA CYS A 37 -2.11 -4.02 -3.78
C CYS A 37 -1.47 -3.78 -5.15
N GLY A 38 -0.93 -2.58 -5.38
CA GLY A 38 -0.16 -2.30 -6.59
C GLY A 38 1.02 -3.25 -6.79
N SER A 39 1.68 -3.66 -5.72
CA SER A 39 2.78 -4.64 -5.80
C SER A 39 2.33 -6.05 -6.21
N ASP A 40 1.07 -6.43 -5.90
CA ASP A 40 0.52 -7.70 -6.38
C ASP A 40 0.40 -7.71 -7.90
N THR A 41 0.06 -6.57 -8.51
CA THR A 41 -0.07 -6.45 -9.96
C THR A 41 1.29 -6.28 -10.64
N HIS A 42 1.98 -5.17 -10.42
CA HIS A 42 3.16 -4.82 -11.22
C HIS A 42 4.43 -5.61 -10.89
N LEU A 43 4.52 -6.29 -9.73
CA LEU A 43 5.68 -7.15 -9.39
C LEU A 43 5.41 -8.65 -9.60
N THR A 44 4.15 -9.07 -9.71
CA THR A 44 3.83 -10.50 -9.72
C THR A 44 2.83 -10.89 -10.81
N TYR A 45 1.70 -10.19 -10.93
CA TYR A 45 0.62 -10.56 -11.83
C TYR A 45 0.94 -10.24 -13.30
N GLU A 46 1.47 -9.04 -13.57
CA GLU A 46 1.73 -8.57 -14.93
C GLU A 46 3.02 -9.11 -15.54
N PRO A 47 4.17 -9.15 -14.81
CA PRO A 47 5.43 -9.52 -15.43
C PRO A 47 5.51 -11.03 -15.71
N VAL A 48 6.33 -11.40 -16.70
CA VAL A 48 6.74 -12.78 -16.92
C VAL A 48 7.73 -13.14 -15.83
N LEU A 49 7.34 -14.00 -14.91
CA LEU A 49 8.21 -14.54 -13.86
C LEU A 49 8.97 -15.77 -14.38
N PRO A 50 10.06 -16.18 -13.70
CA PRO A 50 10.71 -17.46 -13.94
C PRO A 50 9.70 -18.62 -13.88
N GLU A 51 9.88 -19.64 -14.73
CA GLU A 51 8.94 -20.75 -14.90
C GLU A 51 8.63 -21.48 -13.58
N GLU A 52 9.63 -21.63 -12.72
CA GLU A 52 9.51 -22.22 -11.39
C GLU A 52 8.62 -21.45 -10.40
N ARG A 53 8.21 -20.23 -10.76
CA ARG A 53 7.27 -19.41 -9.97
C ARG A 53 5.82 -19.68 -10.32
N TYR A 54 5.56 -20.53 -11.33
CA TYR A 54 4.21 -20.91 -11.75
C TYR A 54 3.96 -22.42 -11.54
N PRO A 55 2.78 -22.82 -11.03
CA PRO A 55 1.78 -21.92 -10.43
C PRO A 55 2.30 -21.32 -9.13
N SER A 56 1.77 -20.15 -8.77
CA SER A 56 2.06 -19.55 -7.45
C SER A 56 1.53 -20.44 -6.32
N VAL A 57 1.95 -20.18 -5.09
CA VAL A 57 1.28 -20.79 -3.92
C VAL A 57 -0.21 -20.40 -3.90
N PRO A 58 -1.12 -21.26 -3.39
CA PRO A 58 -2.54 -20.95 -3.29
C PRO A 58 -2.78 -19.62 -2.55
N GLY A 59 -3.63 -18.77 -3.13
CA GLY A 59 -3.97 -17.46 -2.57
C GLY A 59 -3.04 -16.30 -2.96
N ALA A 60 -1.82 -16.55 -3.49
CA ALA A 60 -0.96 -15.49 -4.00
C ALA A 60 -1.45 -15.03 -5.40
N PRO A 61 -1.22 -13.71 -5.73
CA PRO A 61 -0.26 -12.77 -5.10
C PRO A 61 -0.82 -11.84 -4.01
N CYS A 62 -2.04 -11.94 -3.55
CA CYS A 62 -2.66 -11.02 -2.59
C CYS A 62 -2.07 -11.15 -1.18
N HIS A 63 -1.71 -10.01 -0.56
CA HIS A 63 -1.10 -9.99 0.78
C HIS A 63 -1.76 -9.04 1.79
N GLU A 64 -2.81 -8.35 1.43
CA GLU A 64 -3.63 -7.52 2.32
C GLU A 64 -4.86 -8.33 2.72
N ILE A 65 -4.89 -8.86 3.95
CA ILE A 65 -5.77 -9.97 4.34
C ILE A 65 -6.39 -9.70 5.71
N ALA A 66 -7.72 -9.82 5.80
CA ALA A 66 -8.45 -9.77 7.07
C ALA A 66 -9.44 -10.92 7.19
N GLY A 67 -9.69 -11.35 8.42
CA GLY A 67 -10.60 -12.44 8.71
C GLY A 67 -10.70 -12.77 10.20
N THR A 68 -11.15 -13.99 10.49
CA THR A 68 -11.36 -14.49 11.85
C THR A 68 -10.46 -15.69 12.14
N ILE A 69 -9.81 -15.69 13.29
CA ILE A 69 -8.96 -16.80 13.76
C ILE A 69 -9.86 -17.99 14.10
N ILE A 70 -9.63 -19.15 13.45
CA ILE A 70 -10.41 -20.39 13.66
C ILE A 70 -9.60 -21.49 14.37
N GLU A 71 -8.26 -21.43 14.34
CA GLU A 71 -7.37 -22.27 15.16
C GLU A 71 -6.17 -21.41 15.58
N SER A 72 -5.68 -21.63 16.81
CA SER A 72 -4.49 -20.94 17.30
C SER A 72 -3.52 -21.91 17.97
N ARG A 73 -2.28 -21.88 17.54
CA ARG A 73 -1.12 -22.49 18.21
C ARG A 73 -0.15 -21.43 18.75
N ASN A 74 -0.67 -20.19 18.90
CA ASN A 74 0.03 -19.08 19.54
C ASN A 74 -0.76 -18.64 20.77
N PRO A 75 -0.21 -18.76 21.99
CA PRO A 75 -0.95 -18.45 23.23
C PRO A 75 -1.36 -16.98 23.39
N ALA A 76 -0.81 -16.09 22.55
CA ALA A 76 -1.19 -14.67 22.57
C ALA A 76 -2.51 -14.39 21.83
N PHE A 77 -3.04 -15.34 21.04
CA PHE A 77 -4.22 -15.15 20.21
C PHE A 77 -5.26 -16.25 20.46
N GLN A 78 -6.53 -15.90 20.35
CA GLN A 78 -7.66 -16.78 20.62
C GLN A 78 -8.55 -16.97 19.40
N VAL A 79 -9.18 -18.15 19.32
CA VAL A 79 -10.23 -18.44 18.34
C VAL A 79 -11.38 -17.45 18.49
N GLY A 80 -11.91 -16.97 17.37
CA GLY A 80 -12.95 -15.97 17.28
C GLY A 80 -12.46 -14.51 17.21
N GLN A 81 -11.17 -14.24 17.48
CA GLN A 81 -10.62 -12.90 17.30
C GLN A 81 -10.52 -12.54 15.81
N ARG A 82 -10.87 -11.31 15.50
CA ARG A 82 -10.72 -10.71 14.17
C ARG A 82 -9.31 -10.17 14.00
N ALA A 83 -8.72 -10.39 12.85
CA ALA A 83 -7.34 -9.99 12.63
C ALA A 83 -7.06 -9.62 11.16
N ILE A 84 -6.09 -8.73 10.96
CA ILE A 84 -5.29 -8.66 9.76
C ILE A 84 -4.10 -9.62 9.94
N VAL A 85 -3.75 -10.36 8.91
CA VAL A 85 -2.53 -11.17 8.88
C VAL A 85 -1.67 -10.79 7.70
N LEU A 86 -0.36 -10.93 7.85
CA LEU A 86 0.60 -10.83 6.76
C LEU A 86 1.07 -12.24 6.42
N PRO A 87 1.18 -12.63 5.14
CA PRO A 87 1.77 -13.92 4.77
C PRO A 87 3.15 -14.08 5.39
N ASP A 88 3.42 -15.24 5.98
CA ASP A 88 4.79 -15.58 6.37
C ASP A 88 5.64 -15.75 5.11
N TYR A 89 6.87 -15.34 5.17
CA TYR A 89 7.77 -15.32 4.01
C TYR A 89 9.05 -16.11 4.30
N ASN A 90 9.33 -17.06 3.43
CA ASN A 90 10.60 -17.79 3.42
C ASN A 90 11.44 -17.28 2.22
N PRO A 91 12.70 -16.85 2.44
CA PRO A 91 13.55 -16.35 1.35
C PRO A 91 13.78 -17.35 0.21
N GLU A 92 13.72 -18.66 0.50
CA GLU A 92 13.96 -19.73 -0.50
C GLU A 92 12.67 -20.12 -1.26
N THR A 93 11.53 -20.15 -0.58
CA THR A 93 10.26 -20.65 -1.15
C THR A 93 9.22 -19.55 -1.42
N GLY A 94 9.46 -18.32 -0.96
CA GLY A 94 8.51 -17.22 -1.09
C GLY A 94 7.44 -17.20 0.02
N PRO A 95 6.27 -16.59 -0.24
CA PRO A 95 5.18 -16.50 0.72
C PRO A 95 4.57 -17.88 1.01
N SER A 96 4.08 -18.06 2.24
CA SER A 96 3.42 -19.31 2.68
C SER A 96 1.98 -19.48 2.15
N GLY A 97 1.41 -18.44 1.54
CA GLY A 97 0.05 -18.37 1.01
C GLY A 97 -0.30 -16.93 0.66
N GLY A 98 -1.57 -16.68 0.42
CA GLY A 98 -2.07 -15.33 0.13
C GLY A 98 -3.56 -15.17 0.36
N GLY A 99 -4.08 -13.97 0.08
CA GLY A 99 -5.47 -13.57 0.36
C GLY A 99 -6.53 -14.12 -0.59
N LEU A 100 -6.12 -14.72 -1.71
CA LEU A 100 -7.06 -15.32 -2.67
C LEU A 100 -7.32 -16.81 -2.32
N ALA A 101 -7.66 -17.09 -1.07
CA ALA A 101 -7.96 -18.43 -0.57
C ALA A 101 -8.93 -18.34 0.63
N GLU A 102 -9.61 -19.44 0.98
CA GLU A 102 -10.50 -19.48 2.13
C GLU A 102 -9.73 -19.40 3.46
N TYR A 103 -8.52 -19.92 3.53
CA TYR A 103 -7.73 -20.00 4.76
C TYR A 103 -6.27 -19.64 4.52
N ILE A 104 -5.64 -19.06 5.55
CA ILE A 104 -4.19 -18.82 5.60
C ILE A 104 -3.64 -19.10 6.99
N VAL A 105 -2.42 -19.64 7.06
CA VAL A 105 -1.64 -19.70 8.30
C VAL A 105 -0.67 -18.53 8.37
N SER A 106 -0.52 -17.93 9.55
CA SER A 106 0.43 -16.85 9.75
C SER A 106 0.90 -16.75 11.21
N SER A 107 2.13 -16.30 11.40
CA SER A 107 2.69 -15.87 12.68
C SER A 107 2.61 -14.36 12.88
N ARG A 108 2.22 -13.60 11.85
CA ARG A 108 2.25 -12.13 11.80
C ARG A 108 0.84 -11.57 11.86
N ILE A 109 0.34 -11.39 13.09
CA ILE A 109 -1.06 -11.11 13.40
C ILE A 109 -1.23 -9.69 13.96
N ILE A 110 -2.24 -8.98 13.49
CA ILE A 110 -2.66 -7.66 13.96
C ILE A 110 -4.14 -7.78 14.38
N LEU A 111 -4.44 -7.61 15.66
CA LEU A 111 -5.82 -7.73 16.16
C LEU A 111 -6.67 -6.54 15.71
N LEU A 112 -7.92 -6.83 15.40
CA LEU A 112 -8.94 -5.87 15.01
C LEU A 112 -10.02 -5.72 16.08
N PRO A 113 -10.70 -4.57 16.15
CA PRO A 113 -11.91 -4.41 16.97
C PRO A 113 -13.03 -5.35 16.52
N ASP A 114 -13.95 -5.68 17.46
CA ASP A 114 -15.10 -6.56 17.20
C ASP A 114 -16.24 -5.87 16.43
N HIS A 115 -16.04 -4.63 15.99
CA HIS A 115 -17.03 -3.84 15.26
C HIS A 115 -16.50 -3.36 13.90
N GLY A 116 -17.39 -2.85 13.05
CA GLY A 116 -17.09 -2.41 11.68
C GLY A 116 -16.85 -3.57 10.71
N GLY A 117 -16.83 -3.31 9.42
CA GLY A 117 -16.59 -4.30 8.37
C GLY A 117 -15.12 -4.73 8.29
N LEU A 118 -14.83 -6.00 8.02
CA LEU A 118 -13.46 -6.47 7.74
C LEU A 118 -12.92 -5.88 6.44
N ASP A 119 -13.79 -5.64 5.47
CA ASP A 119 -13.54 -4.93 4.23
C ASP A 119 -12.98 -3.51 4.45
N GLU A 120 -13.46 -2.83 5.48
CA GLU A 120 -12.94 -1.53 5.87
C GLU A 120 -11.66 -1.64 6.69
N TRP A 121 -11.59 -2.60 7.63
CA TRP A 121 -10.44 -2.77 8.51
C TRP A 121 -9.19 -3.25 7.76
N VAL A 122 -9.33 -4.06 6.70
CA VAL A 122 -8.20 -4.52 5.89
C VAL A 122 -7.37 -3.36 5.33
N MET A 123 -7.99 -2.21 5.11
CA MET A 123 -7.33 -0.99 4.63
C MET A 123 -6.32 -0.40 5.61
N CYS A 124 -6.34 -0.81 6.87
CA CYS A 124 -5.30 -0.46 7.83
C CYS A 124 -3.94 -1.12 7.51
N GLN A 125 -3.93 -2.23 6.74
CA GLN A 125 -2.69 -2.88 6.35
C GLN A 125 -1.83 -1.97 5.45
N PRO A 126 -2.28 -1.54 4.23
CA PRO A 126 -1.47 -0.67 3.38
C PRO A 126 -1.21 0.70 4.02
N SER A 127 -2.22 1.30 4.67
CA SER A 127 -2.05 2.62 5.30
C SER A 127 -1.14 2.59 6.53
N GLY A 128 -1.04 1.46 7.23
CA GLY A 128 -0.09 1.26 8.32
C GLY A 128 1.36 1.24 7.83
N THR A 129 1.63 0.67 6.65
CA THR A 129 2.96 0.73 6.02
C THR A 129 3.35 2.16 5.66
N VAL A 130 2.38 2.95 5.18
CA VAL A 130 2.56 4.38 4.90
C VAL A 130 2.79 5.17 6.19
N LEU A 131 2.09 4.85 7.28
CA LEU A 131 2.31 5.49 8.57
C LEU A 131 3.75 5.32 9.09
N TYR A 132 4.34 4.12 8.90
CA TYR A 132 5.76 3.91 9.19
C TYR A 132 6.66 4.87 8.41
N SER A 133 6.40 5.03 7.12
CA SER A 133 7.15 5.91 6.23
C SER A 133 6.95 7.39 6.58
N ALA A 134 5.74 7.79 6.90
CA ALA A 134 5.39 9.15 7.31
C ALA A 134 6.11 9.60 8.60
N ARG A 135 6.45 8.66 9.49
CA ARG A 135 7.23 8.97 10.71
C ARG A 135 8.60 9.56 10.41
N GLN A 136 9.15 9.36 9.20
CA GLN A 136 10.45 9.89 8.79
C GLN A 136 10.47 11.42 8.77
N TRP A 137 9.37 12.08 8.52
CA TRP A 137 9.30 13.55 8.52
C TRP A 137 9.08 14.17 9.90
N GLY A 138 8.78 13.36 10.94
CA GLY A 138 8.57 13.84 12.31
C GLY A 138 7.29 14.68 12.45
N ASN A 139 7.38 15.82 13.17
CA ASN A 139 6.23 16.72 13.29
C ASN A 139 5.91 17.37 11.94
N ALA A 140 4.65 17.25 11.49
CA ALA A 140 4.19 17.77 10.21
C ALA A 140 3.65 19.21 10.27
N SER A 141 3.32 19.74 11.45
CA SER A 141 2.52 20.97 11.60
C SER A 141 3.08 22.22 10.90
N ASP A 142 4.41 22.33 10.81
CA ASP A 142 5.05 23.49 10.17
C ASP A 142 5.55 23.19 8.75
N LYS A 143 5.25 21.99 8.21
CA LYS A 143 5.83 21.51 6.95
C LYS A 143 4.87 21.66 5.79
N ARG A 144 5.45 22.02 4.63
CA ARG A 144 4.87 21.79 3.33
C ARG A 144 5.31 20.40 2.86
N ILE A 145 4.36 19.53 2.58
CA ILE A 145 4.58 18.14 2.18
C ILE A 145 3.98 17.95 0.79
N ALA A 146 4.81 17.60 -0.20
CA ALA A 146 4.36 17.21 -1.51
C ALA A 146 4.34 15.67 -1.62
N ILE A 147 3.32 15.12 -2.27
CA ILE A 147 3.17 13.69 -2.49
C ILE A 147 3.09 13.43 -4.00
N LEU A 148 4.06 12.73 -4.56
CA LEU A 148 4.11 12.29 -5.95
C LEU A 148 3.34 10.97 -6.11
N GLY A 149 2.32 10.98 -6.98
CA GLY A 149 1.39 9.88 -7.19
C GLY A 149 0.29 9.83 -6.14
N GLN A 150 -0.97 9.77 -6.59
CA GLN A 150 -2.16 9.69 -5.75
C GLN A 150 -2.92 8.36 -5.99
N GLY A 151 -2.18 7.26 -6.13
CA GLY A 151 -2.74 5.92 -5.94
C GLY A 151 -3.06 5.67 -4.46
N ALA A 152 -3.47 4.47 -4.07
CA ALA A 152 -3.85 4.16 -2.69
C ALA A 152 -2.76 4.52 -1.65
N ILE A 153 -1.50 4.36 -2.00
CA ILE A 153 -0.35 4.73 -1.14
C ILE A 153 -0.20 6.24 -1.02
N GLY A 154 -0.20 6.97 -2.15
CA GLY A 154 -0.09 8.43 -2.11
C GLY A 154 -1.26 9.10 -1.39
N LEU A 155 -2.47 8.62 -1.62
CA LEU A 155 -3.65 9.07 -0.89
C LEU A 155 -3.58 8.76 0.61
N SER A 156 -2.97 7.63 1.00
CA SER A 156 -2.68 7.35 2.42
C SER A 156 -1.67 8.36 2.99
N PHE A 157 -0.62 8.74 2.25
CA PHE A 157 0.30 9.81 2.66
C PHE A 157 -0.43 11.16 2.80
N THR A 158 -1.28 11.50 1.83
CA THR A 158 -2.10 12.74 1.84
C THR A 158 -2.98 12.78 3.08
N MET A 159 -3.74 11.72 3.35
CA MET A 159 -4.60 11.60 4.53
C MET A 159 -3.81 11.71 5.84
N ILE A 160 -2.66 11.02 5.95
CA ILE A 160 -1.83 11.03 7.15
C ILE A 160 -1.21 12.42 7.36
N ALA A 161 -0.69 13.06 6.31
CA ALA A 161 -0.11 14.40 6.41
C ALA A 161 -1.14 15.44 6.85
N ALA A 162 -2.36 15.38 6.29
CA ALA A 162 -3.47 16.24 6.68
C ALA A 162 -3.90 15.99 8.13
N ALA A 163 -4.07 14.74 8.54
CA ALA A 163 -4.42 14.37 9.91
C ALA A 163 -3.35 14.78 10.95
N GLN A 164 -2.08 14.82 10.56
CA GLN A 164 -1.00 15.35 11.39
C GLN A 164 -0.93 16.88 11.41
N GLY A 165 -1.82 17.57 10.69
CA GLY A 165 -1.90 19.05 10.65
C GLY A 165 -0.74 19.68 9.88
N ALA A 166 -0.29 19.07 8.79
CA ALA A 166 0.72 19.68 7.92
C ALA A 166 0.26 21.08 7.47
N ARG A 167 1.21 22.03 7.43
CA ARG A 167 0.94 23.41 7.00
C ARG A 167 0.37 23.47 5.59
N GLN A 168 0.86 22.61 4.71
CA GLN A 168 0.40 22.49 3.33
C GLN A 168 0.62 21.05 2.87
N VAL A 169 -0.39 20.47 2.21
CA VAL A 169 -0.35 19.12 1.63
C VAL A 169 -0.62 19.28 0.14
N ILE A 170 0.41 19.07 -0.68
CA ILE A 170 0.33 19.25 -2.14
C ILE A 170 0.31 17.87 -2.79
N ALA A 171 -0.84 17.49 -3.33
CA ALA A 171 -1.02 16.23 -4.03
C ALA A 171 -0.71 16.38 -5.53
N ILE A 172 0.10 15.48 -6.09
CA ILE A 172 0.57 15.52 -7.47
C ILE A 172 0.22 14.19 -8.15
N ASP A 173 -0.52 14.23 -9.25
CA ASP A 173 -0.85 13.04 -10.06
C ASP A 173 -1.14 13.46 -11.50
N LEU A 174 -1.28 12.50 -12.41
CA LEU A 174 -1.69 12.71 -13.80
C LEU A 174 -3.22 12.74 -13.95
N GLU A 175 -3.95 12.10 -13.05
CA GLU A 175 -5.37 11.82 -13.14
C GLU A 175 -6.21 12.75 -12.23
N ASP A 176 -7.14 13.50 -12.82
CA ASP A 176 -7.98 14.44 -12.07
C ASP A 176 -8.81 13.75 -10.98
N TYR A 177 -9.39 12.55 -11.23
CA TYR A 177 -10.20 11.85 -10.24
C TYR A 177 -9.41 11.48 -8.98
N ARG A 178 -8.11 11.23 -9.09
CA ARG A 178 -7.23 10.98 -7.95
C ARG A 178 -6.91 12.28 -7.20
N LEU A 179 -6.74 13.37 -7.92
CA LEU A 179 -6.56 14.70 -7.33
C LEU A 179 -7.82 15.16 -6.59
N ASP A 180 -9.01 14.88 -7.14
CA ASP A 180 -10.28 15.13 -6.45
C ASP A 180 -10.36 14.31 -5.16
N LYS A 181 -9.99 13.04 -5.20
CA LYS A 181 -9.91 12.20 -4.01
C LYS A 181 -8.89 12.71 -2.98
N ALA A 182 -7.76 13.23 -3.45
CA ALA A 182 -6.76 13.84 -2.56
C ALA A 182 -7.32 15.07 -1.83
N ARG A 183 -8.11 15.93 -2.50
CA ARG A 183 -8.81 17.06 -1.86
C ARG A 183 -9.77 16.59 -0.77
N GLU A 184 -10.57 15.56 -1.06
CA GLU A 184 -11.47 14.94 -0.06
C GLU A 184 -10.70 14.43 1.18
N LEU A 185 -9.46 13.95 1.00
CA LEU A 185 -8.62 13.41 2.06
C LEU A 185 -7.75 14.46 2.74
N GLY A 186 -7.88 15.74 2.35
CA GLY A 186 -7.26 16.86 3.04
C GLY A 186 -6.03 17.47 2.35
N ALA A 187 -5.82 17.19 1.06
CA ALA A 187 -4.87 17.97 0.28
C ALA A 187 -5.30 19.44 0.24
N THR A 188 -4.39 20.36 0.54
CA THR A 188 -4.64 21.82 0.46
C THR A 188 -4.55 22.31 -0.97
N ASP A 189 -3.69 21.68 -1.76
CA ASP A 189 -3.40 22.03 -3.15
C ASP A 189 -3.21 20.75 -3.97
N THR A 190 -3.47 20.85 -5.27
CA THR A 190 -3.27 19.75 -6.21
C THR A 190 -2.60 20.25 -7.48
N ILE A 191 -1.73 19.42 -8.06
CA ILE A 191 -1.04 19.67 -9.30
C ILE A 191 -1.30 18.50 -10.24
N ASN A 192 -1.87 18.77 -11.43
CA ASN A 192 -1.98 17.78 -12.49
C ASN A 192 -0.73 17.82 -13.35
N ALA A 193 0.15 16.84 -13.19
CA ALA A 193 1.46 16.81 -13.84
C ALA A 193 1.39 16.53 -15.36
N ASP A 194 0.23 16.13 -15.90
CA ASP A 194 -0.01 16.04 -17.33
C ASP A 194 -0.36 17.41 -17.95
N LYS A 195 -0.83 18.35 -17.15
CA LYS A 195 -1.35 19.66 -17.59
C LYS A 195 -0.42 20.82 -17.28
N GLU A 196 0.46 20.69 -16.29
CA GLU A 196 1.30 21.77 -15.81
C GLU A 196 2.69 21.30 -15.37
N ASN A 197 3.67 22.21 -15.39
CA ASN A 197 5.01 21.92 -14.91
C ASN A 197 5.03 21.88 -13.38
N VAL A 198 5.29 20.69 -12.81
CA VAL A 198 5.27 20.47 -11.36
C VAL A 198 6.23 21.39 -10.60
N ALA A 199 7.45 21.61 -11.13
CA ALA A 199 8.44 22.45 -10.44
C ALA A 199 8.03 23.93 -10.42
N GLU A 200 7.45 24.44 -11.51
CA GLU A 200 6.92 25.80 -11.60
C GLU A 200 5.72 25.99 -10.70
N ALA A 201 4.75 25.06 -10.71
CA ALA A 201 3.58 25.08 -9.85
C ALA A 201 3.97 25.04 -8.34
N ILE A 202 4.95 24.22 -7.95
CA ILE A 202 5.47 24.21 -6.59
C ILE A 202 6.12 25.55 -6.22
N GLN A 203 6.86 26.19 -7.13
CA GLN A 203 7.45 27.52 -6.86
C GLN A 203 6.36 28.57 -6.63
N GLU A 204 5.30 28.55 -7.43
CA GLU A 204 4.17 29.47 -7.28
C GLU A 204 3.44 29.24 -5.95
N LEU A 205 3.02 27.99 -5.67
CA LEU A 205 2.29 27.61 -4.45
C LEU A 205 3.07 27.86 -3.16
N THR A 206 4.39 27.86 -3.22
CA THR A 206 5.25 28.00 -2.04
C THR A 206 5.96 29.36 -1.95
N GLY A 207 5.68 30.28 -2.88
CA GLY A 207 6.36 31.59 -2.95
C GLY A 207 7.88 31.47 -3.19
N GLY A 208 8.32 30.45 -3.92
CA GLY A 208 9.72 30.20 -4.24
C GLY A 208 10.50 29.40 -3.20
N GLU A 209 9.89 29.04 -2.05
CA GLU A 209 10.59 28.32 -0.97
C GLU A 209 10.73 26.82 -1.22
N GLY A 210 9.85 26.22 -2.04
CA GLY A 210 9.76 24.78 -2.23
C GLY A 210 9.13 24.06 -1.03
N VAL A 211 9.20 22.72 -1.02
CA VAL A 211 8.57 21.90 0.03
C VAL A 211 9.60 21.30 0.99
N ASN A 212 9.21 21.12 2.26
CA ASN A 212 10.08 20.56 3.29
C ASN A 212 10.27 19.04 3.12
N VAL A 213 9.22 18.38 2.64
CA VAL A 213 9.18 16.92 2.45
C VAL A 213 8.56 16.61 1.09
N VAL A 214 9.14 15.63 0.41
CA VAL A 214 8.51 14.98 -0.74
C VAL A 214 8.36 13.49 -0.42
N ALA A 215 7.14 12.97 -0.49
CA ALA A 215 6.88 11.52 -0.47
C ALA A 215 6.73 11.04 -1.92
N ASP A 216 7.61 10.13 -2.34
CA ASP A 216 7.51 9.51 -3.66
C ASP A 216 6.74 8.19 -3.57
N ALA A 217 5.50 8.22 -4.05
CA ALA A 217 4.58 7.11 -4.19
C ALA A 217 4.14 6.91 -5.65
N SER A 218 4.88 7.46 -6.61
CA SER A 218 4.51 7.48 -8.03
C SER A 218 4.68 6.13 -8.74
N GLY A 219 5.68 5.34 -8.34
CA GLY A 219 6.12 4.16 -9.11
C GLY A 219 6.82 4.50 -10.42
N ASP A 220 7.11 5.78 -10.67
CA ASP A 220 7.77 6.26 -11.87
C ASP A 220 9.29 6.25 -11.68
N PRO A 221 10.08 5.73 -12.64
CA PRO A 221 11.54 5.82 -12.61
C PRO A 221 12.09 7.26 -12.44
N GLU A 222 11.41 8.28 -12.93
CA GLU A 222 11.78 9.68 -12.78
C GLU A 222 11.28 10.32 -11.46
N GLY A 223 10.45 9.63 -10.68
CA GLY A 223 9.85 10.16 -9.44
C GLY A 223 10.89 10.72 -8.47
N LEU A 224 12.02 10.03 -8.29
CA LEU A 224 13.09 10.50 -7.41
C LEU A 224 13.76 11.78 -7.93
N ASN A 225 13.98 11.90 -9.24
CA ASN A 225 14.53 13.12 -9.86
C ASN A 225 13.53 14.29 -9.73
N GLN A 226 12.27 14.03 -9.95
CA GLN A 226 11.19 15.00 -9.72
C GLN A 226 11.15 15.45 -8.25
N ALA A 227 11.26 14.53 -7.31
CA ALA A 227 11.33 14.86 -5.88
C ALA A 227 12.52 15.77 -5.57
N VAL A 228 13.71 15.50 -6.14
CA VAL A 228 14.90 16.35 -5.99
C VAL A 228 14.66 17.76 -6.55
N SER A 229 13.92 17.89 -7.64
CA SER A 229 13.68 19.19 -8.27
C SER A 229 12.84 20.13 -7.39
N ILE A 230 11.85 19.59 -6.67
CA ILE A 230 10.87 20.37 -5.91
C ILE A 230 11.17 20.48 -4.41
N VAL A 231 11.96 19.57 -3.84
CA VAL A 231 12.34 19.64 -2.42
C VAL A 231 13.17 20.91 -2.16
N ASN A 232 12.96 21.54 -1.00
CA ASN A 232 13.79 22.67 -0.60
C ASN A 232 15.20 22.22 -0.17
N ARG A 233 16.10 23.18 0.03
CA ARG A 233 17.43 22.89 0.56
C ARG A 233 17.33 22.35 1.99
N PHE A 234 18.07 21.26 2.27
CA PHE A 234 18.02 20.48 3.53
C PHE A 234 16.71 19.76 3.80
N GLY A 235 15.81 19.66 2.80
CA GLY A 235 14.56 18.92 2.93
C GLY A 235 14.75 17.40 2.96
N LEU A 236 13.63 16.71 3.03
CA LEU A 236 13.57 15.25 3.11
C LEU A 236 12.81 14.68 1.90
N ILE A 237 13.36 13.65 1.30
CA ILE A 237 12.68 12.82 0.32
C ILE A 237 12.41 11.46 0.98
N VAL A 238 11.14 11.06 1.07
CA VAL A 238 10.70 9.75 1.54
C VAL A 238 10.41 8.90 0.31
N GLY A 239 11.29 7.95 0.00
CA GLY A 239 11.12 7.03 -1.12
C GLY A 239 10.33 5.81 -0.66
N PHE A 240 9.12 5.63 -1.19
CA PHE A 240 8.27 4.48 -0.89
C PHE A 240 8.11 3.54 -2.09
N SER A 241 8.07 4.10 -3.30
CA SER A 241 7.77 3.36 -4.52
C SER A 241 8.82 2.30 -4.82
N LEU A 242 8.34 1.08 -5.14
CA LEU A 242 9.11 0.08 -5.86
C LEU A 242 8.81 0.25 -7.36
N ILE A 243 9.83 0.48 -8.13
CA ILE A 243 9.73 0.58 -9.60
C ILE A 243 10.03 -0.77 -10.24
N SER A 244 9.28 -1.13 -11.29
CA SER A 244 9.49 -2.37 -12.06
C SER A 244 10.60 -2.24 -13.11
N ALA A 245 11.56 -1.31 -12.91
CA ALA A 245 12.64 -1.14 -13.85
C ALA A 245 13.63 -2.32 -13.78
N THR A 246 13.91 -2.91 -14.94
CA THR A 246 14.95 -3.93 -15.10
C THR A 246 16.34 -3.33 -15.28
N GLU A 247 16.41 -2.05 -15.66
CA GLU A 247 17.64 -1.30 -15.88
C GLU A 247 17.87 -0.28 -14.76
N PRO A 248 19.13 0.09 -14.51
CA PRO A 248 19.45 1.14 -13.55
C PRO A 248 18.76 2.47 -13.90
N VAL A 249 18.13 3.08 -12.92
CA VAL A 249 17.51 4.40 -13.07
C VAL A 249 18.58 5.49 -13.01
N VAL A 250 18.55 6.42 -13.94
CA VAL A 250 19.45 7.59 -13.95
C VAL A 250 19.06 8.54 -12.82
N PHE A 251 19.99 8.83 -11.92
CA PHE A 251 19.77 9.75 -10.81
C PHE A 251 20.61 11.02 -10.94
N ASN A 252 19.99 12.19 -10.83
CA ASN A 252 20.70 13.48 -10.88
C ASN A 252 21.38 13.76 -9.53
N HIS A 253 22.50 13.06 -9.31
CA HIS A 253 23.30 13.20 -8.09
C HIS A 253 23.74 14.66 -7.83
N GLN A 254 24.10 15.43 -8.87
CA GLN A 254 24.56 16.81 -8.68
C GLN A 254 23.44 17.73 -8.19
N ALA A 255 22.22 17.58 -8.71
CA ALA A 255 21.07 18.34 -8.24
C ALA A 255 20.76 18.01 -6.79
N TRP A 256 20.75 16.73 -6.42
CA TRP A 256 20.57 16.27 -5.04
C TRP A 256 21.62 16.86 -4.09
N MET A 257 22.91 16.81 -4.44
CA MET A 257 24.00 17.38 -3.63
C MET A 257 23.84 18.88 -3.42
N ARG A 258 23.40 19.64 -4.44
CA ARG A 258 23.14 21.09 -4.30
C ARG A 258 21.99 21.40 -3.36
N LYS A 259 20.99 20.53 -3.31
CA LYS A 259 19.88 20.63 -2.34
C LYS A 259 20.31 20.23 -0.92
N ALA A 260 21.39 19.45 -0.77
CA ALA A 260 21.78 18.81 0.49
C ALA A 260 20.58 18.10 1.17
N ALA A 261 19.71 17.51 0.34
CA ALA A 261 18.49 16.86 0.80
C ALA A 261 18.79 15.47 1.36
N ARG A 262 18.07 15.07 2.39
CA ARG A 262 18.11 13.70 2.92
C ARG A 262 17.20 12.82 2.07
N LEU A 263 17.63 11.58 1.85
CA LEU A 263 16.83 10.53 1.21
C LEU A 263 16.60 9.40 2.23
N ALA A 264 15.34 9.09 2.48
CA ALA A 264 14.92 7.99 3.35
C ALA A 264 14.15 6.95 2.54
N PRO A 265 14.77 5.83 2.15
CA PRO A 265 14.06 4.71 1.55
C PRO A 265 13.23 4.00 2.64
N THR A 266 11.95 3.79 2.38
CA THR A 266 11.02 3.30 3.40
C THR A 266 10.01 2.27 2.88
N VAL A 267 10.40 1.50 1.88
CA VAL A 267 9.53 0.43 1.39
C VAL A 267 9.06 -0.47 2.54
N SER A 268 7.78 -0.83 2.55
CA SER A 268 7.15 -1.49 3.70
C SER A 268 7.82 -2.81 4.12
N GLY A 269 8.35 -3.56 3.17
CA GLY A 269 9.11 -4.79 3.44
C GLY A 269 10.41 -4.56 4.20
N ALA A 270 10.93 -3.33 4.23
CA ALA A 270 12.12 -2.92 4.98
C ALA A 270 11.82 -2.45 6.41
N SER A 271 10.54 -2.37 6.81
CA SER A 271 10.20 -2.05 8.20
C SER A 271 10.65 -3.17 9.15
N PRO A 272 11.37 -2.86 10.22
CA PRO A 272 11.77 -3.87 11.21
C PRO A 272 10.56 -4.40 12.02
N THR A 273 9.48 -3.62 12.11
CA THR A 273 8.28 -3.95 12.90
C THR A 273 6.99 -3.63 12.11
N PRO A 274 6.73 -4.32 10.97
CA PRO A 274 5.59 -3.98 10.12
C PRO A 274 4.24 -4.16 10.83
N THR A 275 4.09 -5.17 11.69
CA THR A 275 2.86 -5.42 12.45
C THR A 275 2.54 -4.31 13.44
N GLU A 276 3.55 -3.70 14.08
CA GLU A 276 3.36 -2.58 15.02
C GLU A 276 2.83 -1.32 14.33
N ALA A 277 3.33 -1.03 13.14
CA ALA A 277 2.88 0.14 12.37
C ALA A 277 1.42 -0.02 11.92
N ILE A 278 1.05 -1.24 11.48
CA ILE A 278 -0.32 -1.57 11.11
C ILE A 278 -1.24 -1.53 12.33
N GLN A 279 -0.83 -2.13 13.47
CA GLN A 279 -1.60 -2.06 14.71
C GLN A 279 -1.79 -0.61 15.18
N THR A 280 -0.78 0.24 14.99
CA THR A 280 -0.92 1.67 15.29
C THR A 280 -1.98 2.31 14.39
N MET A 281 -2.02 1.96 13.10
CA MET A 281 -3.04 2.48 12.18
C MET A 281 -4.45 2.03 12.55
N VAL A 282 -4.62 0.76 12.96
CA VAL A 282 -5.89 0.25 13.51
C VAL A 282 -6.33 1.10 14.70
N ASN A 283 -5.45 1.32 15.68
CA ASN A 283 -5.77 2.10 16.87
C ASN A 283 -6.08 3.57 16.56
N LEU A 284 -5.45 4.15 15.55
CA LEU A 284 -5.72 5.52 15.12
C LEU A 284 -7.05 5.63 14.37
N ARG A 285 -7.38 4.66 13.51
CA ARG A 285 -8.68 4.59 12.84
C ARG A 285 -9.81 4.46 13.87
N GLU A 286 -9.67 3.57 14.86
CA GLU A 286 -10.65 3.38 15.93
C GLU A 286 -10.94 4.68 16.71
N ARG A 287 -9.94 5.55 16.85
CA ARG A 287 -10.08 6.87 17.49
C ARG A 287 -10.61 7.96 16.54
N GLY A 288 -10.91 7.63 15.28
CA GLY A 288 -11.37 8.60 14.27
C GLY A 288 -10.29 9.58 13.79
N TRP A 289 -9.00 9.26 13.97
CA TRP A 289 -7.91 10.14 13.55
C TRP A 289 -7.73 10.15 12.02
N ALA A 290 -7.84 9.00 11.39
CA ALA A 290 -7.83 8.85 9.94
C ALA A 290 -8.60 7.59 9.57
N ASP A 291 -9.29 7.58 8.43
CA ASP A 291 -10.07 6.42 7.98
C ASP A 291 -9.61 5.95 6.59
N PRO A 292 -8.74 4.90 6.55
CA PRO A 292 -8.27 4.34 5.30
C PRO A 292 -9.36 3.69 4.43
N ALA A 293 -10.52 3.33 5.00
CA ALA A 293 -11.64 2.79 4.23
C ALA A 293 -12.16 3.77 3.17
N ARG A 294 -11.94 5.07 3.35
CA ARG A 294 -12.26 6.11 2.35
C ARG A 294 -11.52 5.95 1.02
N LEU A 295 -10.49 5.10 0.96
CA LEU A 295 -9.75 4.78 -0.27
C LEU A 295 -10.45 3.74 -1.14
N ILE A 296 -11.41 2.99 -0.59
CA ILE A 296 -12.12 1.92 -1.30
C ILE A 296 -12.98 2.54 -2.39
N THR A 297 -12.82 2.05 -3.61
CA THR A 297 -13.63 2.44 -4.76
C THR A 297 -14.48 1.28 -5.29
N HIS A 298 -14.02 0.05 -5.08
CA HIS A 298 -14.67 -1.14 -5.61
C HIS A 298 -14.76 -2.25 -4.58
N HIS A 299 -15.89 -2.96 -4.57
CA HIS A 299 -16.09 -4.21 -3.86
C HIS A 299 -16.40 -5.30 -4.89
N VAL A 300 -15.69 -6.42 -4.82
CA VAL A 300 -15.79 -7.51 -5.79
C VAL A 300 -15.89 -8.84 -5.05
N GLY A 301 -16.89 -9.65 -5.41
CA GLY A 301 -17.05 -11.01 -4.90
C GLY A 301 -16.10 -12.00 -5.55
N TRP A 302 -16.05 -13.21 -4.99
CA TRP A 302 -15.11 -14.28 -5.34
C TRP A 302 -14.96 -14.52 -6.85
N ASP A 303 -16.07 -14.69 -7.57
CA ASP A 303 -16.04 -15.03 -9.00
C ASP A 303 -15.49 -13.89 -9.88
N GLY A 304 -15.57 -12.64 -9.40
CA GLY A 304 -15.11 -11.44 -10.12
C GLY A 304 -13.61 -11.12 -9.89
N ILE A 305 -12.89 -11.88 -9.07
CA ILE A 305 -11.50 -11.57 -8.70
C ILE A 305 -10.56 -11.46 -9.90
N PRO A 306 -10.59 -12.37 -10.91
CA PRO A 306 -9.73 -12.24 -12.08
C PRO A 306 -9.96 -10.92 -12.85
N ASP A 307 -11.23 -10.53 -13.04
CA ASP A 307 -11.58 -9.27 -13.71
C ASP A 307 -11.16 -8.04 -12.88
N ALA A 308 -11.22 -8.14 -11.55
CA ALA A 308 -10.74 -7.08 -10.65
C ALA A 308 -9.23 -6.87 -10.75
N TYR A 309 -8.44 -7.93 -10.92
CA TYR A 309 -7.00 -7.81 -11.16
C TYR A 309 -6.71 -7.16 -12.52
N GLU A 310 -7.47 -7.50 -13.58
CA GLU A 310 -7.36 -6.83 -14.87
C GLU A 310 -7.74 -5.35 -14.80
N MET A 311 -8.85 -5.02 -14.13
CA MET A 311 -9.27 -3.64 -13.90
C MET A 311 -8.19 -2.84 -13.17
N TYR A 312 -7.61 -3.42 -12.10
CA TYR A 312 -6.61 -2.76 -11.28
C TYR A 312 -5.29 -2.56 -12.04
N ALA A 313 -4.82 -3.59 -12.77
CA ALA A 313 -3.61 -3.54 -13.58
C ALA A 313 -3.73 -2.50 -14.71
N ASN A 314 -4.89 -2.45 -15.38
CA ASN A 314 -5.15 -1.49 -16.46
C ASN A 314 -5.55 -0.08 -15.96
N ARG A 315 -5.66 0.14 -14.64
CA ARG A 315 -6.09 1.41 -14.03
C ARG A 315 -7.41 1.93 -14.61
N SER A 316 -8.32 1.01 -14.97
CA SER A 316 -9.62 1.35 -15.55
C SER A 316 -10.64 1.68 -14.46
N ASP A 317 -11.79 2.24 -14.86
CA ASP A 317 -12.96 2.52 -14.01
C ASP A 317 -12.62 3.42 -12.78
N ASN A 318 -11.68 4.34 -12.93
CA ASN A 318 -11.24 5.23 -11.85
C ASN A 318 -10.81 4.48 -10.56
N VAL A 319 -10.27 3.28 -10.70
CA VAL A 319 -9.89 2.44 -9.57
C VAL A 319 -8.79 3.07 -8.71
N ILE A 320 -9.02 3.09 -7.40
CA ILE A 320 -8.02 3.44 -6.39
C ILE A 320 -7.71 2.22 -5.54
N LYS A 321 -8.74 1.58 -4.97
CA LYS A 321 -8.59 0.40 -4.14
C LYS A 321 -9.77 -0.55 -4.34
N VAL A 322 -9.45 -1.82 -4.54
CA VAL A 322 -10.42 -2.90 -4.68
C VAL A 322 -10.36 -3.77 -3.44
N VAL A 323 -11.50 -3.96 -2.81
CA VAL A 323 -11.68 -4.92 -1.73
C VAL A 323 -12.42 -6.15 -2.28
N LEU A 324 -11.94 -7.32 -1.88
CA LEU A 324 -12.40 -8.62 -2.31
C LEU A 324 -13.18 -9.31 -1.18
N ASP A 325 -14.39 -9.77 -1.46
CA ASP A 325 -15.16 -10.65 -0.58
C ASP A 325 -14.80 -12.11 -0.90
N ILE A 326 -14.16 -12.76 0.04
CA ILE A 326 -13.66 -14.14 -0.12
C ILE A 326 -14.72 -15.19 0.23
N ASN A 327 -15.80 -14.80 0.94
CA ASN A 327 -16.89 -15.69 1.33
C ASN A 327 -18.11 -15.62 0.39
N GLY A 328 -18.08 -14.76 -0.63
CA GLY A 328 -19.20 -14.47 -1.55
C GLY A 328 -19.61 -15.60 -2.45
#